data_4e93ab480b89fb49292ec61e2a199772
#
_entry.id   4e93ab480b89fb49292ec61e2a199772
#
_cell.length_a   1.000
_cell.length_b   1.000
_cell.length_c   1.000
_cell.angle_alpha   90.00
_cell.angle_beta   90.00
_cell.angle_gamma   90.00
#
_symmetry.space_group_name_H-M   'P 1'
#
loop_
_entity.id
_entity.type
_entity.pdbx_description
1 polymer ?
#
loop_
_entity_poly.entity_id
_entity_poly.type
_entity_poly.pdbx_seq_one_letter_code
_entity_poly.pdbx_strand_id
1 'polypeptide(L)'
;SKQPLLYLVTLPLKLLPATYLPMSMNALSALFGALTLALLSRSTTLLPHDRTKEQRQREQSEHSFLTIKLNWIPPLFASLICGLQLSFWQHSTSGTGEMLNVLLFAYIIRCLLEYRINHKIKWLTKATIACAISIPNNWGMIGFLPLFGVALLWTGRMRLFDNKTWLKLLLITIPCLSLYLLLPLIAIINGGEFTFYEVLTDNLGDQKSFLANLFNNRLIIMVLGCTAILPLLLLGIRWPVNFGDTNAAASAITSFLLRLVHFLF
;
A
#
# COMPACT_ATOMS: atom_id res chain seq x y z
N SER A 1 -21.65 -6.84 -0.26
CA SER A 1 -20.24 -6.66 0.14
C SER A 1 -20.15 -5.41 1.01
N LYS A 2 -19.51 -5.51 2.18
CA LYS A 2 -19.30 -4.38 3.10
C LYS A 2 -18.05 -3.54 2.69
N GLN A 3 -17.62 -3.65 1.44
CA GLN A 3 -16.48 -2.95 0.86
C GLN A 3 -16.98 -1.82 -0.05
N PRO A 4 -16.94 -0.56 0.39
CA PRO A 4 -17.56 0.56 -0.33
C PRO A 4 -16.90 0.85 -1.69
N LEU A 5 -15.58 0.71 -1.78
CA LEU A 5 -14.87 0.92 -3.04
C LEU A 5 -15.20 -0.19 -4.05
N LEU A 6 -15.23 -1.44 -3.62
CA LEU A 6 -15.62 -2.56 -4.47
C LEU A 6 -17.04 -2.36 -5.00
N TYR A 7 -17.96 -1.89 -4.13
CA TYR A 7 -19.33 -1.60 -4.54
C TYR A 7 -19.36 -0.56 -5.67
N LEU A 8 -18.61 0.54 -5.55
CA LEU A 8 -18.53 1.57 -6.60
C LEU A 8 -17.98 1.02 -7.92
N VAL A 9 -16.92 0.24 -7.85
CA VAL A 9 -16.27 -0.32 -9.05
C VAL A 9 -17.15 -1.37 -9.73
N THR A 10 -17.99 -2.07 -8.97
CA THR A 10 -18.93 -3.07 -9.50
C THR A 10 -20.28 -2.50 -9.92
N LEU A 11 -20.56 -1.22 -9.63
CA LEU A 11 -21.82 -0.56 -10.05
C LEU A 11 -22.12 -0.72 -11.54
N PRO A 12 -21.18 -0.50 -12.48
CA PRO A 12 -21.44 -0.69 -13.90
C PRO A 12 -21.86 -2.12 -14.27
N LEU A 13 -21.37 -3.12 -13.52
CA LEU A 13 -21.69 -4.52 -13.79
C LEU A 13 -23.14 -4.86 -13.44
N LYS A 14 -23.80 -4.08 -12.57
CA LYS A 14 -25.22 -4.25 -12.23
C LYS A 14 -26.16 -3.93 -13.39
N LEU A 15 -25.66 -3.27 -14.43
CA LEU A 15 -26.41 -3.03 -15.67
C LEU A 15 -26.48 -4.29 -16.55
N LEU A 16 -25.67 -5.31 -16.27
CA LEU A 16 -25.64 -6.57 -16.99
C LEU A 16 -26.78 -7.49 -16.49
N PRO A 17 -27.30 -8.38 -17.34
CA PRO A 17 -28.24 -9.43 -16.92
C PRO A 17 -27.65 -10.27 -15.79
N ALA A 18 -28.50 -10.69 -14.85
CA ALA A 18 -28.06 -11.42 -13.63
C ALA A 18 -27.25 -12.69 -13.94
N THR A 19 -27.51 -13.34 -15.07
CA THR A 19 -26.79 -14.54 -15.54
C THR A 19 -25.31 -14.30 -15.81
N TYR A 20 -24.93 -13.08 -16.26
CA TYR A 20 -23.54 -12.74 -16.54
C TYR A 20 -22.79 -12.10 -15.37
N LEU A 21 -23.50 -11.77 -14.29
CA LEU A 21 -22.91 -11.06 -13.15
C LEU A 21 -21.73 -11.83 -12.50
N PRO A 22 -21.83 -13.15 -12.21
CA PRO A 22 -20.69 -13.88 -11.63
C PRO A 22 -19.46 -13.90 -12.55
N MET A 23 -19.68 -14.11 -13.86
CA MET A 23 -18.60 -14.14 -14.84
C MET A 23 -17.93 -12.76 -14.96
N SER A 24 -18.69 -11.68 -14.97
CA SER A 24 -18.16 -10.32 -15.04
C SER A 24 -17.37 -9.92 -13.78
N MET A 25 -17.81 -10.40 -12.59
CA MET A 25 -17.07 -10.20 -11.34
C MET A 25 -15.73 -10.92 -11.35
N ASN A 26 -15.69 -12.16 -11.85
CA ASN A 26 -14.45 -12.93 -11.99
C ASN A 26 -13.52 -12.28 -13.03
N ALA A 27 -14.06 -11.81 -14.16
CA ALA A 27 -13.28 -11.08 -15.17
C ALA A 27 -12.70 -9.77 -14.62
N LEU A 28 -13.44 -9.05 -13.78
CA LEU A 28 -12.97 -7.85 -13.10
C LEU A 28 -11.83 -8.17 -12.13
N SER A 29 -11.94 -9.26 -11.34
CA SER A 29 -10.86 -9.74 -10.48
C SER A 29 -9.62 -10.12 -11.28
N ALA A 30 -9.77 -10.80 -12.41
CA ALA A 30 -8.66 -11.14 -13.30
C ALA A 30 -7.98 -9.89 -13.85
N LEU A 31 -8.76 -8.86 -14.21
CA LEU A 31 -8.21 -7.57 -14.63
C LEU A 31 -7.40 -6.91 -13.51
N PHE A 32 -7.88 -6.91 -12.27
CA PHE A 32 -7.12 -6.40 -11.12
C PHE A 32 -5.84 -7.20 -10.90
N GLY A 33 -5.87 -8.53 -11.07
CA GLY A 33 -4.69 -9.39 -11.03
C GLY A 33 -3.65 -8.99 -12.08
N ALA A 34 -4.07 -8.85 -13.33
CA ALA A 34 -3.19 -8.42 -14.43
C ALA A 34 -2.58 -7.03 -14.18
N LEU A 35 -3.38 -6.07 -13.71
CA LEU A 35 -2.89 -4.75 -13.33
C LEU A 35 -1.91 -4.80 -12.16
N THR A 36 -2.14 -5.68 -11.18
CA THR A 36 -1.22 -5.89 -10.06
C THR A 36 0.14 -6.40 -10.54
N LEU A 37 0.17 -7.39 -11.43
CA LEU A 37 1.41 -7.89 -12.03
C LEU A 37 2.13 -6.83 -12.86
N ALA A 38 1.40 -6.01 -13.60
CA ALA A 38 1.98 -4.87 -14.34
C ALA A 38 2.60 -3.83 -13.39
N LEU A 39 1.94 -3.53 -12.25
CA LEU A 39 2.48 -2.63 -11.23
C LEU A 39 3.71 -3.23 -10.54
N LEU A 40 3.71 -4.53 -10.26
CA LEU A 40 4.85 -5.25 -9.68
C LEU A 40 6.04 -5.21 -10.62
N SER A 41 5.83 -5.54 -11.91
CA SER A 41 6.85 -5.44 -12.96
C SER A 41 7.45 -4.04 -13.03
N ARG A 42 6.62 -3.00 -13.02
CA ARG A 42 7.09 -1.61 -12.99
C ARG A 42 7.86 -1.29 -11.71
N SER A 43 7.39 -1.74 -10.56
CA SER A 43 8.06 -1.50 -9.28
C SER A 43 9.46 -2.13 -9.23
N THR A 44 9.61 -3.34 -9.75
CA THR A 44 10.91 -4.01 -9.83
C THR A 44 11.90 -3.29 -10.76
N THR A 45 11.43 -2.69 -11.86
CA THR A 45 12.30 -1.86 -12.71
C THR A 45 12.77 -0.58 -12.04
N LEU A 46 12.03 -0.06 -11.05
CA LEU A 46 12.40 1.15 -10.32
C LEU A 46 13.42 0.89 -9.21
N LEU A 47 13.54 -0.34 -8.69
CA LEU A 47 14.47 -0.69 -7.62
C LEU A 47 15.96 -0.45 -7.95
N PRO A 48 16.48 -0.76 -9.17
CA PRO A 48 17.88 -0.55 -9.50
C PRO A 48 18.37 0.89 -9.46
N HIS A 49 17.48 1.89 -9.48
CA HIS A 49 17.86 3.31 -9.44
C HIS A 49 18.45 3.76 -8.09
N ASP A 50 18.40 2.90 -7.09
CA ASP A 50 18.93 3.19 -5.75
C ASP A 50 20.40 2.86 -5.55
N ARG A 51 21.08 2.40 -6.57
CA ARG A 51 22.47 1.97 -6.45
C ARG A 51 23.39 3.16 -6.23
N THR A 52 24.31 3.02 -5.27
CA THR A 52 25.38 4.00 -5.05
C THR A 52 26.28 4.10 -6.27
N LYS A 53 27.03 5.19 -6.41
CA LYS A 53 28.02 5.36 -7.49
C LYS A 53 29.03 4.19 -7.52
N GLU A 54 29.46 3.75 -6.33
CA GLU A 54 30.39 2.63 -6.18
C GLU A 54 29.78 1.29 -6.63
N GLN A 55 28.52 1.05 -6.32
CA GLN A 55 27.80 -0.12 -6.80
C GLN A 55 27.66 -0.12 -8.32
N ARG A 56 27.36 1.03 -8.94
CA ARG A 56 27.33 1.17 -10.40
C ARG A 56 28.68 0.92 -11.06
N GLN A 57 29.77 1.38 -10.44
CA GLN A 57 31.13 1.13 -10.95
C GLN A 57 31.50 -0.34 -10.87
N ARG A 58 31.13 -1.04 -9.79
CA ARG A 58 31.34 -2.50 -9.66
C ARG A 58 30.53 -3.30 -10.69
N GLU A 59 29.33 -2.84 -11.03
CA GLU A 59 28.47 -3.47 -12.03
C GLU A 59 28.95 -3.27 -13.47
N GLN A 60 29.68 -2.19 -13.73
CA GLN A 60 30.32 -1.91 -15.02
C GLN A 60 31.64 -2.68 -15.21
N SER A 61 32.12 -3.41 -14.20
CA SER A 61 33.30 -4.26 -14.34
C SER A 61 32.97 -5.45 -15.24
N GLU A 62 33.89 -5.81 -16.13
CA GLU A 62 33.76 -6.88 -17.14
C GLU A 62 33.42 -8.28 -16.58
N HIS A 63 33.60 -8.46 -15.25
CA HIS A 63 33.37 -9.71 -14.53
C HIS A 63 32.03 -9.74 -13.76
N SER A 64 31.18 -8.75 -13.93
CA SER A 64 29.90 -8.70 -13.25
C SER A 64 28.80 -9.38 -14.08
N PHE A 65 28.15 -10.40 -13.54
CA PHE A 65 26.93 -10.99 -14.13
C PHE A 65 25.81 -9.98 -14.39
N LEU A 66 25.90 -8.76 -13.83
CA LEU A 66 24.95 -7.66 -13.97
C LEU A 66 25.22 -6.77 -15.19
N THR A 67 26.31 -6.97 -15.92
CA THR A 67 26.65 -6.27 -17.18
C THR A 67 25.79 -6.71 -18.36
N ILE A 68 25.04 -7.79 -18.23
CA ILE A 68 24.13 -8.25 -19.27
C ILE A 68 22.99 -7.23 -19.40
N LYS A 69 22.76 -6.69 -20.60
CA LYS A 69 21.67 -5.73 -20.91
C LYS A 69 20.27 -6.37 -20.82
N LEU A 70 20.02 -7.18 -19.80
CA LEU A 70 18.81 -7.95 -19.59
C LEU A 70 17.95 -7.34 -18.46
N ASN A 71 17.77 -6.01 -18.47
CA ASN A 71 16.98 -5.28 -17.48
C ASN A 71 15.50 -5.71 -17.38
N TRP A 72 15.04 -6.50 -18.35
CA TRP A 72 13.68 -7.04 -18.38
C TRP A 72 13.52 -8.35 -17.59
N ILE A 73 14.62 -9.07 -17.31
CA ILE A 73 14.57 -10.36 -16.61
C ILE A 73 14.04 -10.23 -15.18
N PRO A 74 14.54 -9.35 -14.30
CA PRO A 74 14.03 -9.23 -12.93
C PRO A 74 12.51 -8.91 -12.86
N PRO A 75 11.98 -7.93 -13.63
CA PRO A 75 10.55 -7.67 -13.64
C PRO A 75 9.71 -8.82 -14.22
N LEU A 76 10.22 -9.53 -15.23
CA LEU A 76 9.55 -10.71 -15.76
C LEU A 76 9.49 -11.83 -14.71
N PHE A 77 10.63 -12.14 -14.07
CA PHE A 77 10.70 -13.17 -13.03
C PHE A 77 9.79 -12.86 -11.85
N ALA A 78 9.80 -11.61 -11.35
CA ALA A 78 8.92 -11.19 -10.26
C ALA A 78 7.44 -11.37 -10.61
N SER A 79 7.06 -11.01 -11.85
CA SER A 79 5.68 -11.15 -12.33
C SER A 79 5.29 -12.62 -12.52
N LEU A 80 6.18 -13.45 -13.03
CA LEU A 80 5.94 -14.89 -13.20
C LEU A 80 5.80 -15.58 -11.83
N ILE A 81 6.74 -15.36 -10.91
CA ILE A 81 6.68 -15.97 -9.56
C ILE A 81 5.39 -15.59 -8.85
N CYS A 82 5.03 -14.30 -8.88
CA CYS A 82 3.81 -13.83 -8.25
C CYS A 82 2.57 -14.38 -8.96
N GLY A 83 2.51 -14.32 -10.30
CA GLY A 83 1.36 -14.73 -11.09
C GLY A 83 1.11 -16.25 -11.11
N LEU A 84 2.16 -17.06 -10.95
CA LEU A 84 2.06 -18.52 -10.87
C LEU A 84 1.77 -19.03 -9.45
N GLN A 85 1.78 -18.15 -8.45
CA GLN A 85 1.44 -18.53 -7.08
C GLN A 85 -0.03 -18.93 -6.99
N LEU A 86 -0.32 -20.09 -6.41
CA LEU A 86 -1.67 -20.65 -6.34
C LEU A 86 -2.67 -19.71 -5.66
N SER A 87 -2.27 -19.09 -4.54
CA SER A 87 -3.12 -18.14 -3.83
C SER A 87 -3.46 -16.91 -4.68
N PHE A 88 -2.47 -16.36 -5.41
CA PHE A 88 -2.70 -15.26 -6.34
C PHE A 88 -3.71 -15.64 -7.43
N TRP A 89 -3.54 -16.82 -8.01
CA TRP A 89 -4.44 -17.34 -9.03
C TRP A 89 -5.86 -17.51 -8.52
N GLN A 90 -6.03 -18.15 -7.35
CA GLN A 90 -7.35 -18.32 -6.74
C GLN A 90 -8.08 -17.01 -6.52
N HIS A 91 -7.40 -15.99 -5.97
CA HIS A 91 -8.01 -14.68 -5.72
C HIS A 91 -8.23 -13.87 -7.00
N SER A 92 -7.39 -14.05 -8.02
CA SER A 92 -7.57 -13.37 -9.31
C SER A 92 -8.74 -13.91 -10.14
N THR A 93 -9.16 -15.16 -9.89
CA THR A 93 -10.30 -15.78 -10.59
C THR A 93 -11.58 -15.77 -9.77
N SER A 94 -11.53 -15.31 -8.52
CA SER A 94 -12.70 -15.21 -7.63
C SER A 94 -13.18 -13.76 -7.48
N GLY A 95 -14.47 -13.54 -7.57
CA GLY A 95 -15.11 -12.22 -7.44
C GLY A 95 -15.19 -11.68 -6.00
N THR A 96 -14.23 -12.01 -5.11
CA THR A 96 -14.27 -11.68 -3.67
C THR A 96 -13.89 -10.23 -3.36
N GLY A 97 -13.26 -9.52 -4.29
CA GLY A 97 -12.75 -8.16 -4.10
C GLY A 97 -11.37 -8.08 -3.43
N GLU A 98 -10.77 -9.20 -3.03
CA GLU A 98 -9.44 -9.22 -2.42
C GLU A 98 -8.36 -8.73 -3.39
N MET A 99 -8.49 -9.05 -4.68
CA MET A 99 -7.57 -8.55 -5.70
C MET A 99 -7.57 -7.04 -5.84
N LEU A 100 -8.68 -6.37 -5.54
CA LEU A 100 -8.73 -4.91 -5.50
C LEU A 100 -7.83 -4.35 -4.37
N ASN A 101 -7.82 -5.00 -3.20
CA ASN A 101 -6.96 -4.59 -2.09
C ASN A 101 -5.48 -4.79 -2.42
N VAL A 102 -5.13 -5.91 -3.06
CA VAL A 102 -3.75 -6.20 -3.53
C VAL A 102 -3.32 -5.19 -4.60
N LEU A 103 -4.21 -4.83 -5.52
CA LEU A 103 -3.97 -3.81 -6.54
C LEU A 103 -3.67 -2.44 -5.91
N LEU A 104 -4.48 -2.02 -4.93
CA LEU A 104 -4.27 -0.76 -4.22
C LEU A 104 -2.92 -0.75 -3.48
N PHE A 105 -2.60 -1.86 -2.80
CA PHE A 105 -1.32 -2.02 -2.13
C PHE A 105 -0.13 -1.91 -3.12
N ALA A 106 -0.17 -2.64 -4.23
CA ALA A 106 0.84 -2.57 -5.27
C ALA A 106 0.97 -1.16 -5.89
N TYR A 107 -0.16 -0.46 -6.05
CA TYR A 107 -0.19 0.90 -6.54
C TYR A 107 0.46 1.89 -5.57
N ILE A 108 0.22 1.75 -4.26
CA ILE A 108 0.87 2.56 -3.22
C ILE A 108 2.39 2.37 -3.27
N ILE A 109 2.86 1.11 -3.31
CA ILE A 109 4.30 0.80 -3.41
C ILE A 109 4.91 1.46 -4.64
N ARG A 110 4.28 1.30 -5.81
CA ARG A 110 4.74 1.94 -7.04
C ARG A 110 4.83 3.47 -6.89
N CYS A 111 3.80 4.10 -6.32
CA CYS A 111 3.80 5.55 -6.14
C CYS A 111 4.93 6.02 -5.20
N LEU A 112 5.22 5.27 -4.14
CA LEU A 112 6.33 5.55 -3.24
C LEU A 112 7.69 5.41 -3.94
N LEU A 113 7.88 4.38 -4.77
CA LEU A 113 9.09 4.19 -5.56
C LEU A 113 9.28 5.29 -6.61
N GLU A 114 8.21 5.68 -7.32
CA GLU A 114 8.26 6.79 -8.26
C GLU A 114 8.55 8.13 -7.54
N TYR A 115 7.99 8.34 -6.34
CA TYR A 115 8.31 9.51 -5.52
C TYR A 115 9.78 9.54 -5.11
N ARG A 116 10.34 8.39 -4.74
CA ARG A 116 11.75 8.24 -4.38
C ARG A 116 12.70 8.66 -5.50
N ILE A 117 12.37 8.35 -6.76
CA ILE A 117 13.19 8.68 -7.92
C ILE A 117 12.99 10.12 -8.37
N ASN A 118 11.74 10.53 -8.51
CA ASN A 118 11.37 11.80 -9.15
C ASN A 118 11.20 12.95 -8.16
N HIS A 119 11.04 12.69 -6.88
CA HIS A 119 10.72 13.64 -5.80
C HIS A 119 9.54 14.58 -6.10
N LYS A 120 8.64 14.19 -7.04
CA LYS A 120 7.47 14.99 -7.42
C LYS A 120 6.33 14.72 -6.45
N ILE A 121 5.82 15.77 -5.80
CA ILE A 121 4.73 15.70 -4.82
C ILE A 121 3.48 15.00 -5.36
N LYS A 122 3.24 15.02 -6.66
CA LYS A 122 2.12 14.34 -7.31
C LYS A 122 2.06 12.83 -7.03
N TRP A 123 3.23 12.17 -6.91
CA TRP A 123 3.29 10.74 -6.60
C TRP A 123 2.93 10.46 -5.15
N LEU A 124 3.37 11.34 -4.26
CA LEU A 124 2.99 11.28 -2.85
C LEU A 124 1.48 11.48 -2.68
N THR A 125 0.91 12.48 -3.36
CA THR A 125 -0.55 12.71 -3.38
C THR A 125 -1.32 11.47 -3.86
N LYS A 126 -0.86 10.82 -4.95
CA LYS A 126 -1.49 9.58 -5.44
C LYS A 126 -1.39 8.43 -4.44
N ALA A 127 -0.23 8.27 -3.78
CA ALA A 127 -0.06 7.27 -2.73
C ALA A 127 -1.02 7.50 -1.56
N THR A 128 -1.16 8.76 -1.11
CA THR A 128 -2.07 9.14 -0.03
C THR A 128 -3.53 8.88 -0.39
N ILE A 129 -3.96 9.24 -1.60
CA ILE A 129 -5.32 8.96 -2.09
C ILE A 129 -5.58 7.45 -2.07
N ALA A 130 -4.68 6.66 -2.68
CA ALA A 130 -4.83 5.22 -2.74
C ALA A 130 -4.88 4.59 -1.33
N CYS A 131 -4.03 5.05 -0.41
CA CYS A 131 -4.01 4.60 0.98
C CYS A 131 -5.32 4.98 1.70
N ALA A 132 -5.78 6.23 1.55
CA ALA A 132 -6.97 6.73 2.20
C ALA A 132 -8.26 6.05 1.69
N ILE A 133 -8.33 5.66 0.42
CA ILE A 133 -9.45 4.92 -0.16
C ILE A 133 -9.40 3.43 0.24
N SER A 134 -8.20 2.88 0.41
CA SER A 134 -8.05 1.45 0.76
C SER A 134 -8.48 1.13 2.18
N ILE A 135 -8.33 2.06 3.13
CA ILE A 135 -8.69 1.86 4.54
C ILE A 135 -10.19 1.58 4.70
N PRO A 136 -11.14 2.40 4.17
CA PRO A 136 -12.55 2.08 4.25
C PRO A 136 -12.94 0.77 3.57
N ASN A 137 -12.18 0.37 2.55
CA ASN A 137 -12.42 -0.88 1.85
C ASN A 137 -11.95 -2.10 2.64
N ASN A 138 -10.80 -2.01 3.31
CA ASN A 138 -10.24 -3.09 4.14
C ASN A 138 -9.30 -2.54 5.24
N TRP A 139 -9.67 -2.67 6.51
CA TRP A 139 -8.84 -2.23 7.64
C TRP A 139 -7.51 -2.98 7.77
N GLY A 140 -7.34 -4.13 7.13
CA GLY A 140 -6.04 -4.80 7.06
C GLY A 140 -4.93 -3.90 6.50
N MET A 141 -5.30 -2.88 5.72
CA MET A 141 -4.36 -1.87 5.20
C MET A 141 -3.75 -0.98 6.30
N ILE A 142 -4.43 -0.83 7.45
CA ILE A 142 -3.92 -0.09 8.62
C ILE A 142 -2.63 -0.73 9.13
N GLY A 143 -2.53 -2.07 9.09
CA GLY A 143 -1.33 -2.79 9.49
C GLY A 143 -0.08 -2.45 8.67
N PHE A 144 -0.24 -1.96 7.44
CA PHE A 144 0.86 -1.53 6.58
C PHE A 144 1.21 -0.03 6.68
N LEU A 145 0.42 0.77 7.42
CA LEU A 145 0.70 2.20 7.60
C LEU A 145 2.09 2.48 8.20
N PRO A 146 2.59 1.72 9.20
CA PRO A 146 3.96 1.90 9.69
C PRO A 146 5.00 1.70 8.60
N LEU A 147 4.85 0.67 7.75
CA LEU A 147 5.75 0.42 6.62
C LEU A 147 5.75 1.58 5.64
N PHE A 148 4.57 2.07 5.27
CA PHE A 148 4.44 3.22 4.36
C PHE A 148 4.99 4.50 4.98
N GLY A 149 4.78 4.71 6.29
CA GLY A 149 5.34 5.82 7.06
C GLY A 149 6.87 5.82 7.03
N VAL A 150 7.49 4.66 7.28
CA VAL A 150 8.94 4.49 7.20
C VAL A 150 9.46 4.74 5.79
N ALA A 151 8.79 4.18 4.76
CA ALA A 151 9.16 4.41 3.36
C ALA A 151 9.08 5.90 2.98
N LEU A 152 8.08 6.62 3.49
CA LEU A 152 7.93 8.06 3.32
C LEU A 152 9.06 8.83 4.01
N LEU A 153 9.34 8.54 5.28
CA LEU A 153 10.43 9.18 6.03
C LEU A 153 11.78 8.96 5.34
N TRP A 154 12.03 7.75 4.88
CA TRP A 154 13.26 7.41 4.16
C TRP A 154 13.41 8.18 2.85
N THR A 155 12.34 8.30 2.08
CA THR A 155 12.37 8.92 0.74
C THR A 155 12.21 10.43 0.77
N GLY A 156 11.39 10.96 1.67
CA GLY A 156 11.03 12.38 1.74
C GLY A 156 12.02 13.21 2.54
N ARG A 157 12.79 12.57 3.45
CA ARG A 157 13.75 13.24 4.32
C ARG A 157 13.12 14.46 5.00
N MET A 158 13.89 15.57 5.14
CA MET A 158 13.45 16.80 5.80
C MET A 158 12.29 17.54 5.08
N ARG A 159 12.03 17.27 3.79
CA ARG A 159 10.91 17.88 3.06
C ARG A 159 9.53 17.42 3.55
N LEU A 160 9.44 16.27 4.20
CA LEU A 160 8.20 15.78 4.79
C LEU A 160 7.81 16.53 6.06
N PHE A 161 8.74 17.22 6.71
CA PHE A 161 8.44 17.99 7.93
C PHE A 161 7.88 19.39 7.63
N ASP A 162 7.65 19.71 6.34
CA ASP A 162 6.95 20.94 5.97
C ASP A 162 5.44 20.81 6.30
N ASN A 163 4.97 21.69 7.19
CA ASN A 163 3.58 21.74 7.64
C ASN A 163 2.58 21.89 6.47
N LYS A 164 2.97 22.61 5.41
CA LYS A 164 2.11 22.79 4.22
C LYS A 164 1.87 21.48 3.48
N THR A 165 2.89 20.63 3.41
CA THR A 165 2.80 19.31 2.77
C THR A 165 1.86 18.40 3.58
N TRP A 166 2.02 18.35 4.90
CA TRP A 166 1.14 17.57 5.77
C TRP A 166 -0.31 18.03 5.73
N LEU A 167 -0.55 19.34 5.80
CA LEU A 167 -1.90 19.91 5.71
C LEU A 167 -2.57 19.51 4.37
N LYS A 168 -1.84 19.59 3.27
CA LYS A 168 -2.33 19.17 1.95
C LYS A 168 -2.70 17.68 1.93
N LEU A 169 -1.87 16.80 2.48
CA LEU A 169 -2.14 15.37 2.53
C LEU A 169 -3.35 15.05 3.41
N LEU A 170 -3.47 15.70 4.57
CA LEU A 170 -4.64 15.57 5.45
C LEU A 170 -5.93 16.03 4.77
N LEU A 171 -5.91 17.19 4.11
CA LEU A 171 -7.08 17.70 3.37
C LEU A 171 -7.54 16.76 2.26
N ILE A 172 -6.62 16.01 1.65
CA ILE A 172 -6.96 15.00 0.64
C ILE A 172 -7.49 13.71 1.30
N THR A 173 -7.00 13.35 2.48
CA THR A 173 -7.41 12.13 3.17
C THR A 173 -8.86 12.20 3.65
N ILE A 174 -9.33 13.36 4.15
CA ILE A 174 -10.68 13.55 4.69
C ILE A 174 -11.78 13.18 3.67
N PRO A 175 -11.77 13.70 2.42
CA PRO A 175 -12.77 13.33 1.42
C PRO A 175 -12.71 11.84 1.05
N CYS A 176 -11.52 11.23 1.06
CA CYS A 176 -11.39 9.79 0.77
C CYS A 176 -12.00 8.92 1.87
N LEU A 177 -11.86 9.34 3.14
CA LEU A 177 -12.48 8.66 4.27
C LEU A 177 -14.01 8.79 4.29
N SER A 178 -14.58 9.81 3.64
CA SER A 178 -16.05 9.91 3.50
C SER A 178 -16.67 8.72 2.74
N LEU A 179 -15.86 7.88 2.12
CA LEU A 179 -16.27 6.63 1.52
C LEU A 179 -16.95 5.67 2.52
N TYR A 180 -16.68 5.81 3.83
CA TYR A 180 -17.40 5.09 4.88
C TYR A 180 -18.90 5.39 4.89
N LEU A 181 -19.29 6.60 4.49
CA LEU A 181 -20.69 7.04 4.48
C LEU A 181 -21.46 6.52 3.27
N LEU A 182 -20.77 5.98 2.27
CA LEU A 182 -21.38 5.54 1.01
C LEU A 182 -22.40 4.41 1.22
N LEU A 183 -22.02 3.36 1.94
CA LEU A 183 -22.90 2.21 2.16
C LEU A 183 -24.15 2.56 2.99
N PRO A 184 -24.05 3.31 4.11
CA PRO A 184 -25.22 3.82 4.83
C PRO A 184 -26.14 4.69 3.97
N LEU A 185 -25.58 5.57 3.14
CA LEU A 185 -26.35 6.41 2.22
C LEU A 185 -27.14 5.58 1.20
N ILE A 186 -26.49 4.58 0.60
CA ILE A 186 -27.14 3.69 -0.36
C ILE A 186 -28.26 2.87 0.30
N ALA A 187 -28.07 2.42 1.55
CA ALA A 187 -29.09 1.67 2.27
C ALA A 187 -30.36 2.51 2.47
N ILE A 188 -30.24 3.80 2.79
CA ILE A 188 -31.39 4.70 2.93
C ILE A 188 -32.06 4.94 1.59
N ILE A 189 -31.29 5.22 0.52
CA ILE A 189 -31.83 5.52 -0.82
C ILE A 189 -32.63 4.33 -1.36
N ASN A 190 -32.21 3.11 -1.07
CA ASN A 190 -32.90 1.90 -1.50
C ASN A 190 -34.12 1.53 -0.61
N GLY A 191 -34.50 2.36 0.37
CA GLY A 191 -35.65 2.13 1.24
C GLY A 191 -35.49 0.92 2.16
N GLY A 192 -34.24 0.61 2.57
CA GLY A 192 -33.97 -0.48 3.50
C GLY A 192 -34.57 -0.22 4.89
N GLU A 193 -34.90 -1.30 5.60
CA GLU A 193 -35.45 -1.23 6.98
C GLU A 193 -34.43 -0.70 8.01
N PHE A 194 -33.15 -0.66 7.66
CA PHE A 194 -32.06 -0.25 8.55
C PHE A 194 -31.84 1.27 8.53
N THR A 195 -31.61 1.82 9.72
CA THR A 195 -31.25 3.24 9.85
C THR A 195 -29.80 3.48 9.42
N PHE A 196 -29.50 4.73 9.05
CA PHE A 196 -28.12 5.14 8.68
C PHE A 196 -27.09 4.72 9.75
N TYR A 197 -27.44 4.95 11.01
CA TYR A 197 -26.56 4.68 12.15
C TYR A 197 -26.31 3.17 12.35
N GLU A 198 -27.33 2.35 12.19
CA GLU A 198 -27.20 0.89 12.28
C GLU A 198 -26.26 0.33 11.20
N VAL A 199 -26.44 0.75 9.94
CA VAL A 199 -25.56 0.28 8.85
C VAL A 199 -24.11 0.75 9.06
N LEU A 200 -23.92 1.97 9.55
CA LEU A 200 -22.59 2.51 9.84
C LEU A 200 -21.91 1.74 10.98
N THR A 201 -22.63 1.54 12.10
CA THR A 201 -22.10 0.83 13.28
C THR A 201 -21.83 -0.64 12.99
N ASP A 202 -22.69 -1.29 12.20
CA ASP A 202 -22.51 -2.67 11.79
C ASP A 202 -21.26 -2.82 10.90
N ASN A 203 -21.08 -1.92 9.92
CA ASN A 203 -19.90 -1.93 9.07
C ASN A 203 -18.59 -1.68 9.86
N LEU A 204 -18.60 -0.72 10.80
CA LEU A 204 -17.44 -0.47 11.65
C LEU A 204 -17.20 -1.61 12.65
N GLY A 205 -18.26 -2.25 13.14
CA GLY A 205 -18.21 -3.41 14.03
C GLY A 205 -17.56 -4.62 13.35
N ASP A 206 -17.92 -4.89 12.11
CA ASP A 206 -17.32 -5.97 11.32
C ASP A 206 -15.83 -5.72 11.06
N GLN A 207 -15.46 -4.50 10.71
CA GLN A 207 -14.07 -4.13 10.49
C GLN A 207 -13.24 -4.24 11.79
N LYS A 208 -13.83 -3.85 12.92
CA LYS A 208 -13.22 -4.04 14.25
C LYS A 208 -13.05 -5.51 14.59
N SER A 209 -14.05 -6.34 14.35
CA SER A 209 -13.98 -7.79 14.61
C SER A 209 -12.96 -8.46 13.69
N PHE A 210 -12.85 -8.03 12.44
CA PHE A 210 -11.81 -8.47 11.53
C PHE A 210 -10.40 -8.17 12.07
N LEU A 211 -10.14 -6.95 12.53
CA LEU A 211 -8.86 -6.60 13.16
C LEU A 211 -8.60 -7.40 14.44
N ALA A 212 -9.60 -7.57 15.30
CA ALA A 212 -9.47 -8.37 16.51
C ALA A 212 -9.08 -9.82 16.18
N ASN A 213 -9.69 -10.41 15.14
CA ASN A 213 -9.35 -11.76 14.69
C ASN A 213 -7.93 -11.83 14.09
N LEU A 214 -7.46 -10.79 13.40
CA LEU A 214 -6.08 -10.71 12.94
C LEU A 214 -5.09 -10.74 14.11
N PHE A 215 -5.38 -9.97 15.19
CA PHE A 215 -4.53 -9.93 16.39
C PHE A 215 -4.60 -11.21 17.24
N ASN A 216 -5.60 -12.05 17.07
CA ASN A 216 -5.65 -13.37 17.73
C ASN A 216 -4.79 -14.43 17.01
N ASN A 217 -4.41 -14.22 15.77
CA ASN A 217 -3.59 -15.16 15.01
C ASN A 217 -2.09 -14.82 15.17
N ARG A 218 -1.35 -15.72 15.85
CA ARG A 218 0.08 -15.54 16.14
C ARG A 218 0.93 -15.31 14.89
N LEU A 219 0.64 -16.01 13.79
CA LEU A 219 1.37 -15.82 12.53
C LEU A 219 1.15 -14.43 11.95
N ILE A 220 -0.08 -13.93 12.00
CA ILE A 220 -0.40 -12.59 11.50
C ILE A 220 0.26 -11.52 12.36
N ILE A 221 0.28 -11.68 13.69
CA ILE A 221 1.00 -10.78 14.59
C ILE A 221 2.49 -10.75 14.26
N MET A 222 3.13 -11.92 14.01
CA MET A 222 4.53 -11.98 13.59
C MET A 222 4.75 -11.22 12.28
N VAL A 223 3.92 -11.44 11.27
CA VAL A 223 4.04 -10.77 9.97
C VAL A 223 3.85 -9.25 10.13
N LEU A 224 2.82 -8.81 10.87
CA LEU A 224 2.58 -7.39 11.14
C LEU A 224 3.72 -6.78 11.98
N GLY A 225 4.24 -7.51 12.98
CA GLY A 225 5.39 -7.10 13.75
C GLY A 225 6.63 -6.92 12.88
N CYS A 226 6.94 -7.89 12.02
CA CYS A 226 8.06 -7.79 11.07
C CYS A 226 7.86 -6.63 10.08
N THR A 227 6.66 -6.42 9.56
CA THR A 227 6.39 -5.32 8.61
C THR A 227 6.37 -3.95 9.26
N ALA A 228 6.05 -3.84 10.55
CA ALA A 228 6.02 -2.57 11.28
C ALA A 228 7.35 -2.28 12.00
N ILE A 229 7.88 -3.25 12.74
CA ILE A 229 9.04 -3.06 13.63
C ILE A 229 10.36 -3.12 12.85
N LEU A 230 10.54 -4.11 11.98
CA LEU A 230 11.78 -4.29 11.23
C LEU A 230 12.16 -3.07 10.37
N PRO A 231 11.25 -2.45 9.60
CA PRO A 231 11.56 -1.21 8.88
C PRO A 231 11.91 -0.05 9.79
N LEU A 232 11.29 0.08 10.97
CA LEU A 232 11.61 1.11 11.96
C LEU A 232 13.02 0.93 12.53
N LEU A 233 13.41 -0.33 12.82
CA LEU A 233 14.76 -0.67 13.25
C LEU A 233 15.80 -0.33 12.18
N LEU A 234 15.54 -0.73 10.93
CA LEU A 234 16.42 -0.42 9.79
C LEU A 234 16.55 1.09 9.57
N LEU A 235 15.46 1.83 9.73
CA LEU A 235 15.48 3.28 9.67
C LEU A 235 16.35 3.86 10.80
N GLY A 236 16.17 3.38 12.03
CA GLY A 236 16.96 3.83 13.20
C GLY A 236 18.47 3.57 13.04
N ILE A 237 18.86 2.42 12.50
CA ILE A 237 20.26 2.06 12.26
C ILE A 237 20.90 2.89 11.15
N ARG A 238 20.16 3.14 10.06
CA ARG A 238 20.71 3.85 8.88
C ARG A 238 20.45 5.35 8.87
N TRP A 239 19.66 5.86 9.81
CA TRP A 239 19.32 7.28 9.88
C TRP A 239 20.55 8.20 9.94
N PRO A 240 21.54 7.97 10.80
CA PRO A 240 22.72 8.83 10.89
C PRO A 240 23.51 8.93 9.58
N VAL A 241 23.59 7.81 8.85
CA VAL A 241 24.37 7.74 7.59
C VAL A 241 23.69 8.48 6.44
N ASN A 242 22.34 8.53 6.42
CA ASN A 242 21.58 9.06 5.29
C ASN A 242 21.14 10.52 5.44
N PHE A 243 21.06 11.04 6.67
CA PHE A 243 20.52 12.37 6.93
C PHE A 243 21.59 13.46 7.11
N GLY A 244 22.85 13.07 7.27
CA GLY A 244 23.97 14.01 7.48
C GLY A 244 23.87 14.78 8.79
N ASP A 245 24.95 14.98 9.47
CA ASP A 245 25.03 15.59 10.82
C ASP A 245 24.75 17.10 10.86
N THR A 246 24.25 17.70 9.77
CA THR A 246 24.25 19.15 9.60
C THR A 246 23.04 19.88 10.18
N ASN A 247 21.97 19.17 10.62
CA ASN A 247 20.75 19.80 11.15
C ASN A 247 20.41 19.35 12.57
N ALA A 248 20.32 20.29 13.52
CA ALA A 248 19.99 20.03 14.92
C ALA A 248 18.64 19.25 15.09
N ALA A 249 17.66 19.49 14.23
CA ALA A 249 16.40 18.76 14.21
C ALA A 249 16.57 17.28 13.81
N ALA A 250 17.44 17.00 12.83
CA ALA A 250 17.75 15.63 12.41
C ALA A 250 18.48 14.86 13.52
N SER A 251 19.41 15.50 14.23
CA SER A 251 20.12 14.88 15.37
C SER A 251 19.19 14.59 16.55
N ALA A 252 18.21 15.48 16.84
CA ALA A 252 17.21 15.27 17.88
C ALA A 252 16.27 14.10 17.56
N ILE A 253 15.79 13.99 16.31
CA ILE A 253 14.96 12.89 15.86
C ILE A 253 15.74 11.57 15.87
N THR A 254 17.01 11.58 15.41
CA THR A 254 17.89 10.42 15.43
C THR A 254 18.13 9.93 16.87
N SER A 255 18.42 10.83 17.79
CA SER A 255 18.62 10.48 19.21
C SER A 255 17.33 9.96 19.85
N PHE A 256 16.18 10.49 19.50
CA PHE A 256 14.88 10.00 19.95
C PHE A 256 14.61 8.58 19.42
N LEU A 257 14.81 8.34 18.13
CA LEU A 257 14.61 7.00 17.53
C LEU A 257 15.60 5.97 18.09
N LEU A 258 16.86 6.33 18.28
CA LEU A 258 17.86 5.47 18.93
C LEU A 258 17.46 5.15 20.38
N ARG A 259 16.97 6.11 21.16
CA ARG A 259 16.46 5.87 22.51
C ARG A 259 15.23 4.95 22.50
N LEU A 260 14.33 5.13 21.54
CA LEU A 260 13.14 4.29 21.39
C LEU A 260 13.52 2.84 21.02
N VAL A 261 14.51 2.66 20.15
CA VAL A 261 15.10 1.34 19.86
C VAL A 261 15.74 0.73 21.10
N HIS A 262 16.56 1.47 21.86
CA HIS A 262 17.18 0.97 23.11
C HIS A 262 16.16 0.67 24.22
N PHE A 263 15.00 1.33 24.20
CA PHE A 263 13.94 1.06 25.16
C PHE A 263 13.13 -0.20 24.83
N LEU A 264 13.07 -0.56 23.54
CA LEU A 264 12.34 -1.75 23.05
C LEU A 264 13.20 -3.04 23.10
N PHE A 265 14.52 -2.92 23.29
CA PHE A 265 15.48 -4.01 23.40
C PHE A 265 16.25 -3.97 24.72
#